data_4e7d02cfda0fa53a9879d0aa38d4b573
#
_entry.id   4e7d02cfda0fa53a9879d0aa38d4b573
#
_cell.length_a   1.000
_cell.length_b   1.000
_cell.length_c   1.000
_cell.angle_alpha   90.00
_cell.angle_beta   90.00
_cell.angle_gamma   90.00
#
_symmetry.space_group_name_H-M   'P 1'
#
loop_
_entity.id
_entity.type
_entity.pdbx_description
1 polymer ?
#
loop_
_entity_poly.entity_id
_entity_poly.type
_entity_poly.pdbx_seq_one_letter_code
_entity_poly.pdbx_strand_id
1 'polypeptide(L)'
;MKKLIVEKIDDKTIHIEDLSRQTKQVYAAEFRAQGNERKGTVKIYNANESVVYLAHYAEIEVNGRTSWANVREVVSELNKFLGNFKNGGSASVENADPSYYVRPADRPSPPTFSAGEQAVYWLFGVYEAGLNDYAFRITESSGSYMVDWGDGTVETVDNNTTAEHLYNYDSINIPIGSEGYKWVWIKATPKSGNITALDIGEYRPTWALSTSQSADWHANVFEIYMQGEHIEKIPFPTASQNSVSFLSLEAFYSFGENKITSFDLFLRRSYNLKKISIYTGNGNTFDHFLRDCRSFNDDLNIDTGKAVNMNWFLANCFSFNKPLILNTSECKNLGGFLSGGYAFNSELEIDTGNAGLGRFMDNCISFNKELFLNTTKHTAFFYTLTNLSTFGKKITLDVTNLNNTLDSVLQGYGALRGVRFTNMSLIHTKINFPNKSLDVKAVMELYEDLPDRSSTTAGTLNISGNPAILSITDAEIDMFIAKNWTLILA
;
A
#
# COMPACT_ATOMS: atom_id res chain seq x y z
N MET A 1 23.20 -7.55 -21.72
CA MET A 1 22.49 -6.88 -20.64
C MET A 1 23.50 -6.51 -19.57
N LYS A 2 23.44 -5.30 -19.04
CA LYS A 2 24.28 -4.92 -17.92
C LYS A 2 23.62 -5.38 -16.62
N LYS A 3 24.38 -5.96 -15.73
CA LYS A 3 23.94 -6.42 -14.40
C LYS A 3 24.61 -5.54 -13.37
N LEU A 4 23.84 -5.10 -12.38
CA LEU A 4 24.31 -4.36 -11.22
C LEU A 4 24.28 -5.27 -9.99
N ILE A 5 25.41 -5.39 -9.31
CA ILE A 5 25.51 -6.13 -8.06
C ILE A 5 25.68 -5.11 -6.93
N VAL A 6 24.85 -5.19 -5.92
CA VAL A 6 24.88 -4.32 -4.75
C VAL A 6 25.06 -5.16 -3.50
N GLU A 7 26.10 -4.87 -2.74
CA GLU A 7 26.41 -5.55 -1.48
C GLU A 7 26.58 -4.53 -0.36
N LYS A 8 26.05 -4.81 0.82
CA LYS A 8 26.29 -4.02 2.01
C LYS A 8 27.60 -4.48 2.65
N ILE A 9 28.54 -3.55 2.81
CA ILE A 9 29.82 -3.83 3.50
C ILE A 9 29.65 -3.55 5.00
N ASP A 10 29.08 -2.39 5.35
CA ASP A 10 28.79 -1.99 6.72
C ASP A 10 27.59 -1.01 6.75
N ASP A 11 27.27 -0.43 7.90
CA ASP A 11 26.13 0.47 8.04
C ASP A 11 26.32 1.85 7.33
N LYS A 12 27.49 2.10 6.78
CA LYS A 12 27.82 3.36 6.08
C LYS A 12 28.36 3.14 4.68
N THR A 13 28.59 1.89 4.28
CA THR A 13 29.27 1.57 3.02
C THR A 13 28.52 0.48 2.28
N ILE A 14 28.18 0.75 1.04
CA ILE A 14 27.72 -0.24 0.09
C ILE A 14 28.72 -0.38 -1.04
N HIS A 15 28.83 -1.58 -1.53
CA HIS A 15 29.66 -1.95 -2.68
C HIS A 15 28.75 -2.14 -3.88
N ILE A 16 29.07 -1.44 -4.96
CA ILE A 16 28.34 -1.58 -6.23
C ILE A 16 29.31 -2.02 -7.31
N GLU A 17 29.05 -3.16 -7.89
CA GLU A 17 29.80 -3.68 -9.02
C GLU A 17 28.92 -3.67 -10.28
N ASP A 18 29.41 -3.06 -11.36
CA ASP A 18 28.80 -3.20 -12.68
C ASP A 18 29.55 -4.24 -13.51
N LEU A 19 28.96 -4.71 -14.61
CA LEU A 19 29.57 -5.69 -15.51
C LEU A 19 30.87 -5.20 -16.17
N SER A 20 31.25 -3.94 -16.01
CA SER A 20 32.55 -3.42 -16.46
C SER A 20 33.66 -3.70 -15.44
N ARG A 21 33.34 -4.36 -14.33
CA ARG A 21 34.26 -4.69 -13.22
C ARG A 21 34.90 -3.45 -12.53
N GLN A 22 34.26 -2.31 -12.60
CA GLN A 22 34.70 -1.15 -11.84
C GLN A 22 33.94 -1.11 -10.49
N THR A 23 34.64 -1.52 -9.46
CA THR A 23 34.15 -1.38 -8.08
C THR A 23 34.24 0.09 -7.66
N LYS A 24 33.17 0.66 -7.15
CA LYS A 24 33.14 2.03 -6.65
C LYS A 24 32.52 2.07 -5.26
N GLN A 25 33.20 2.73 -4.36
CA GLN A 25 32.64 3.08 -3.05
C GLN A 25 31.65 4.24 -3.25
N VAL A 26 30.44 4.09 -2.76
CA VAL A 26 29.37 5.05 -2.96
C VAL A 26 28.71 5.42 -1.64
N TYR A 27 28.21 6.64 -1.57
CA TYR A 27 27.54 7.17 -0.38
C TYR A 27 26.02 7.16 -0.51
N ALA A 28 25.51 7.17 -1.73
CA ALA A 28 24.09 7.00 -2.00
C ALA A 28 23.88 6.50 -3.43
N ALA A 29 22.80 5.80 -3.65
CA ALA A 29 22.33 5.42 -4.99
C ALA A 29 20.84 5.61 -5.10
N GLU A 30 20.40 6.14 -6.23
CA GLU A 30 19.00 6.30 -6.57
C GLU A 30 18.68 5.42 -7.77
N PHE A 31 17.58 4.68 -7.69
CA PHE A 31 17.13 3.78 -8.75
C PHE A 31 15.75 4.21 -9.22
N ARG A 32 15.58 4.28 -10.54
CA ARG A 32 14.27 4.54 -11.15
C ARG A 32 13.96 3.45 -12.17
N ALA A 33 12.80 2.85 -12.05
CA ALA A 33 12.27 1.96 -13.07
C ALA A 33 11.70 2.79 -14.23
N GLN A 34 12.06 2.45 -15.46
CA GLN A 34 11.50 3.05 -16.66
C GLN A 34 10.52 2.09 -17.29
N GLY A 35 9.27 2.52 -17.48
CA GLY A 35 8.16 1.95 -18.26
C GLY A 35 8.03 0.43 -18.39
N ASN A 36 9.11 -0.28 -18.42
CA ASN A 36 9.19 -1.73 -18.46
C ASN A 36 9.82 -2.23 -17.15
N GLU A 37 9.16 -3.12 -16.44
CA GLU A 37 9.56 -3.65 -15.11
C GLU A 37 10.99 -4.25 -15.05
N ARG A 38 11.63 -4.42 -16.21
CA ARG A 38 12.97 -5.00 -16.37
C ARG A 38 14.06 -3.98 -16.69
N LYS A 39 13.73 -2.70 -16.76
CA LYS A 39 14.69 -1.62 -17.03
C LYS A 39 14.61 -0.55 -15.95
N GLY A 40 15.75 -0.06 -15.52
CA GLY A 40 15.84 1.00 -14.54
C GLY A 40 17.05 1.88 -14.76
N THR A 41 17.00 3.08 -14.23
CA THR A 41 18.12 4.03 -14.17
C THR A 41 18.70 4.03 -12.77
N VAL A 42 20.02 3.92 -12.68
CA VAL A 42 20.77 4.02 -11.43
C VAL A 42 21.58 5.30 -11.44
N LYS A 43 21.37 6.15 -10.44
CA LYS A 43 22.22 7.31 -10.14
C LYS A 43 23.02 7.00 -8.89
N ILE A 44 24.34 7.17 -8.95
CA ILE A 44 25.24 6.94 -7.84
C ILE A 44 25.88 8.28 -7.48
N TYR A 45 25.88 8.61 -6.20
CA TYR A 45 26.34 9.86 -5.66
C TYR A 45 27.64 9.67 -4.88
N ASN A 46 28.52 10.65 -4.91
CA ASN A 46 29.70 10.73 -4.04
C ASN A 46 29.38 11.45 -2.71
N ALA A 47 30.38 11.59 -1.85
CA ALA A 47 30.24 12.28 -0.56
C ALA A 47 29.77 13.75 -0.66
N ASN A 48 29.89 14.37 -1.83
CA ASN A 48 29.48 15.75 -2.09
C ASN A 48 28.12 15.82 -2.78
N GLU A 49 27.34 14.73 -2.76
CA GLU A 49 26.04 14.60 -3.41
C GLU A 49 26.05 14.79 -4.94
N SER A 50 27.23 14.76 -5.55
CA SER A 50 27.37 14.85 -7.00
C SER A 50 27.16 13.49 -7.67
N VAL A 51 26.39 13.45 -8.74
CA VAL A 51 26.20 12.21 -9.52
C VAL A 51 27.52 11.81 -10.16
N VAL A 52 28.06 10.66 -9.76
CA VAL A 52 29.30 10.11 -10.31
C VAL A 52 29.09 8.99 -11.32
N TYR A 53 27.87 8.47 -11.36
CA TYR A 53 27.55 7.37 -12.26
C TYR A 53 26.05 7.38 -12.60
N LEU A 54 25.76 7.19 -13.88
CA LEU A 54 24.42 7.02 -14.41
C LEU A 54 24.41 5.84 -15.37
N ALA A 55 23.52 4.85 -15.14
CA ALA A 55 23.39 3.71 -16.04
C ALA A 55 21.96 3.18 -16.10
N HIS A 56 21.67 2.53 -17.22
CA HIS A 56 20.42 1.81 -17.43
C HIS A 56 20.68 0.30 -17.34
N TYR A 57 19.92 -0.38 -16.49
CA TYR A 57 20.07 -1.81 -16.26
C TYR A 57 18.76 -2.55 -16.54
N ALA A 58 18.92 -3.77 -17.01
CA ALA A 58 17.81 -4.70 -17.21
C ALA A 58 17.74 -5.79 -16.12
N GLU A 59 18.77 -5.90 -15.31
CA GLU A 59 18.90 -6.91 -14.25
C GLU A 59 19.67 -6.32 -13.08
N ILE A 60 19.12 -6.46 -11.87
CA ILE A 60 19.74 -5.98 -10.63
C ILE A 60 19.85 -7.17 -9.66
N GLU A 61 21.04 -7.38 -9.10
CA GLU A 61 21.27 -8.35 -8.05
C GLU A 61 21.61 -7.63 -6.75
N VAL A 62 20.92 -8.00 -5.67
CA VAL A 62 21.14 -7.46 -4.33
C VAL A 62 21.41 -8.61 -3.36
N ASN A 63 22.55 -8.56 -2.68
CA ASN A 63 22.96 -9.59 -1.72
C ASN A 63 22.85 -11.02 -2.27
N GLY A 64 23.30 -11.25 -3.51
CA GLY A 64 23.28 -12.55 -4.16
C GLY A 64 21.90 -13.01 -4.64
N ARG A 65 20.87 -12.17 -4.58
CA ARG A 65 19.53 -12.46 -5.11
C ARG A 65 19.30 -11.70 -6.39
N THR A 66 19.13 -12.42 -7.48
CA THR A 66 18.75 -11.87 -8.78
C THR A 66 17.23 -11.89 -8.92
N SER A 67 16.62 -10.77 -9.17
CA SER A 67 15.20 -10.71 -9.47
C SER A 67 14.96 -10.19 -10.88
N TRP A 68 14.42 -11.07 -11.72
CA TRP A 68 13.95 -10.68 -13.07
C TRP A 68 12.55 -10.06 -13.05
N ALA A 69 11.79 -10.35 -11.99
CA ALA A 69 10.37 -10.06 -11.96
C ALA A 69 10.06 -8.64 -11.48
N ASN A 70 10.99 -7.98 -10.77
CA ASN A 70 10.62 -6.78 -10.06
C ASN A 70 11.81 -5.87 -9.79
N VAL A 71 12.28 -5.16 -10.81
CA VAL A 71 13.20 -4.02 -10.64
C VAL A 71 12.66 -3.05 -9.58
N ARG A 72 11.35 -2.93 -9.45
CA ARG A 72 10.67 -2.06 -8.46
C ARG A 72 10.73 -2.61 -7.03
N GLU A 73 10.64 -3.92 -6.82
CA GLU A 73 10.86 -4.51 -5.49
C GLU A 73 12.30 -4.33 -5.06
N VAL A 74 13.23 -4.55 -5.97
CA VAL A 74 14.66 -4.32 -5.73
C VAL A 74 14.91 -2.84 -5.47
N VAL A 75 14.28 -1.93 -6.21
CA VAL A 75 14.34 -0.47 -5.99
C VAL A 75 13.75 -0.10 -4.63
N SER A 76 12.63 -0.69 -4.24
CA SER A 76 12.03 -0.44 -2.91
C SER A 76 12.91 -0.97 -1.79
N GLU A 77 13.48 -2.16 -1.92
CA GLU A 77 14.41 -2.72 -0.94
C GLU A 77 15.74 -1.96 -0.91
N LEU A 78 16.25 -1.55 -2.06
CA LEU A 78 17.42 -0.68 -2.13
C LEU A 78 17.16 0.69 -1.55
N ASN A 79 16.01 1.30 -1.76
CA ASN A 79 15.67 2.58 -1.14
C ASN A 79 15.51 2.46 0.39
N LYS A 80 14.99 1.36 0.91
CA LYS A 80 15.02 1.05 2.35
C LYS A 80 16.46 0.90 2.86
N PHE A 81 17.26 0.20 2.09
CA PHE A 81 18.66 -0.07 2.39
C PHE A 81 19.51 1.21 2.32
N LEU A 82 19.23 2.09 1.35
CA LEU A 82 19.94 3.36 1.10
C LEU A 82 19.38 4.53 1.91
N GLY A 83 18.16 4.46 2.40
CA GLY A 83 17.59 5.48 3.29
C GLY A 83 18.46 5.74 4.53
N ASN A 84 19.19 4.71 4.97
CA ASN A 84 20.17 4.82 6.06
C ASN A 84 21.51 5.42 5.63
N PHE A 85 21.78 5.58 4.32
CA PHE A 85 23.06 6.07 3.80
C PHE A 85 23.06 7.56 3.41
N LYS A 86 21.90 8.17 3.15
CA LYS A 86 21.77 9.60 2.82
C LYS A 86 22.29 10.52 3.91
N ASN A 87 22.48 10.02 5.11
CA ASN A 87 22.89 10.76 6.28
C ASN A 87 24.26 10.29 6.81
N GLY A 88 25.26 10.19 5.93
CA GLY A 88 26.63 9.83 6.28
C GLY A 88 27.28 10.83 7.22
N GLY A 89 27.13 10.62 8.49
CA GLY A 89 27.74 11.36 9.57
C GLY A 89 26.88 11.19 10.81
N SER A 90 27.48 10.81 11.93
CA SER A 90 26.92 10.73 13.25
C SER A 90 26.16 12.00 13.65
N ALA A 91 25.06 12.26 13.01
CA ALA A 91 24.00 13.07 13.55
C ALA A 91 22.96 12.02 13.99
N SER A 92 22.63 12.04 15.26
CA SER A 92 21.33 11.60 15.71
C SER A 92 20.32 12.25 14.79
N VAL A 93 19.92 11.54 13.75
CA VAL A 93 18.80 11.95 12.92
C VAL A 93 17.58 11.72 13.81
N GLU A 94 17.25 12.73 14.59
CA GLU A 94 15.88 12.87 15.03
C GLU A 94 15.09 12.96 13.74
N ASN A 95 14.55 11.78 13.36
CA ASN A 95 13.35 11.63 12.56
C ASN A 95 13.14 12.55 11.35
N ALA A 96 14.05 12.53 10.38
CA ALA A 96 13.58 12.66 9.02
C ALA A 96 12.93 11.30 8.68
N ASP A 97 11.63 11.20 8.89
CA ASP A 97 10.84 10.03 8.51
C ASP A 97 11.09 9.77 7.02
N PRO A 98 11.81 8.69 6.62
CA PRO A 98 12.10 8.41 5.22
C PRO A 98 10.84 8.14 4.39
N SER A 99 9.68 8.14 5.03
CA SER A 99 8.37 8.02 4.42
C SER A 99 7.78 9.36 3.99
N TYR A 100 8.41 10.49 4.32
CA TYR A 100 7.86 11.79 3.94
C TYR A 100 8.13 12.09 2.47
N TYR A 101 7.06 12.20 1.69
CA TYR A 101 7.17 12.63 0.31
C TYR A 101 7.71 14.06 0.23
N VAL A 102 8.89 14.22 -0.32
CA VAL A 102 9.45 15.53 -0.67
C VAL A 102 9.33 15.69 -2.17
N ARG A 103 8.52 16.65 -2.58
CA ARG A 103 8.34 16.98 -3.99
C ARG A 103 9.67 17.51 -4.55
N PRO A 104 10.16 17.02 -5.71
CA PRO A 104 11.37 17.55 -6.35
C PRO A 104 11.28 19.05 -6.59
N ALA A 105 12.32 19.79 -6.17
CA ALA A 105 12.32 21.25 -6.15
C ALA A 105 12.37 21.88 -7.55
N ASP A 106 12.85 21.16 -8.54
CA ASP A 106 12.97 21.58 -9.94
C ASP A 106 11.73 21.31 -10.79
N ARG A 107 10.71 20.68 -10.22
CA ARG A 107 9.40 20.60 -10.85
C ARG A 107 8.70 21.97 -10.81
N PRO A 108 7.91 22.33 -11.84
CA PRO A 108 7.13 23.57 -11.82
C PRO A 108 6.27 23.67 -10.56
N SER A 109 6.13 24.87 -10.00
CA SER A 109 5.34 25.09 -8.77
C SER A 109 3.95 24.49 -8.90
N PRO A 110 3.39 23.90 -7.81
CA PRO A 110 2.02 23.41 -7.82
C PRO A 110 1.03 24.51 -8.24
N PRO A 111 -0.05 24.14 -8.93
CA PRO A 111 -1.08 25.10 -9.29
C PRO A 111 -1.78 25.67 -8.05
N THR A 112 -2.21 26.91 -8.14
CA THR A 112 -3.07 27.55 -7.16
C THR A 112 -4.45 27.74 -7.76
N PHE A 113 -5.48 27.55 -6.96
CA PHE A 113 -6.87 27.71 -7.38
C PHE A 113 -7.41 29.06 -6.90
N SER A 114 -8.04 29.80 -7.78
CA SER A 114 -8.82 30.98 -7.41
C SER A 114 -10.13 30.56 -6.73
N ALA A 115 -10.71 31.45 -5.94
CA ALA A 115 -12.00 31.18 -5.30
C ALA A 115 -13.07 30.86 -6.36
N GLY A 116 -13.71 29.70 -6.25
CA GLY A 116 -14.74 29.23 -7.19
C GLY A 116 -14.19 28.69 -8.52
N GLU A 117 -12.86 28.63 -8.70
CA GLU A 117 -12.27 28.00 -9.89
C GLU A 117 -12.54 26.50 -9.89
N GLN A 118 -13.05 26.01 -11.03
CA GLN A 118 -13.20 24.60 -11.31
C GLN A 118 -12.11 24.18 -12.30
N ALA A 119 -11.11 23.48 -11.83
CA ALA A 119 -10.02 23.02 -12.68
C ALA A 119 -9.43 21.70 -12.20
N VAL A 120 -8.84 20.98 -13.13
CA VAL A 120 -7.98 19.84 -12.88
C VAL A 120 -6.65 20.07 -13.55
N TYR A 121 -5.56 19.78 -12.85
CA TYR A 121 -4.21 19.90 -13.35
C TYR A 121 -3.50 18.56 -13.23
N TRP A 122 -2.72 18.22 -14.26
CA TRP A 122 -1.82 17.08 -14.26
C TRP A 122 -0.39 17.56 -14.52
N LEU A 123 0.55 17.19 -13.66
CA LEU A 123 1.96 17.34 -13.97
C LEU A 123 2.39 16.17 -14.85
N PHE A 124 2.70 16.47 -16.10
CA PHE A 124 3.09 15.49 -17.10
C PHE A 124 4.55 15.65 -17.48
N GLY A 125 5.29 14.54 -17.54
CA GLY A 125 6.68 14.51 -17.91
C GLY A 125 6.87 14.08 -19.35
N VAL A 126 7.34 14.98 -20.22
CA VAL A 126 7.68 14.69 -21.60
C VAL A 126 9.16 14.32 -21.69
N TYR A 127 9.51 13.15 -22.25
CA TYR A 127 10.88 12.65 -22.31
C TYR A 127 11.32 12.28 -23.74
N GLU A 128 12.62 12.31 -23.98
CA GLU A 128 13.21 12.25 -25.32
C GLU A 128 12.89 10.94 -26.10
N ALA A 129 12.83 9.82 -25.41
CA ALA A 129 12.85 8.50 -26.05
C ALA A 129 11.54 7.71 -25.92
N GLY A 130 10.38 8.38 -25.82
CA GLY A 130 9.15 7.66 -25.58
C GLY A 130 7.91 8.18 -26.25
N LEU A 131 6.84 7.42 -26.13
CA LEU A 131 5.51 7.85 -26.48
C LEU A 131 5.00 8.80 -25.41
N ASN A 132 4.92 10.08 -25.72
CA ASN A 132 4.51 11.14 -24.83
C ASN A 132 3.06 11.51 -25.11
N ASP A 133 2.15 10.58 -24.89
CA ASP A 133 0.73 10.76 -25.13
C ASP A 133 -0.07 10.70 -23.82
N TYR A 134 -1.16 11.44 -23.78
CA TYR A 134 -2.11 11.41 -22.68
C TYR A 134 -3.53 11.56 -23.20
N ALA A 135 -4.45 10.86 -22.55
CA ALA A 135 -5.87 10.95 -22.84
C ALA A 135 -6.70 10.84 -21.55
N PHE A 136 -7.76 11.64 -21.49
CA PHE A 136 -8.73 11.60 -20.39
C PHE A 136 -10.11 12.07 -20.87
N ARG A 137 -11.11 11.92 -20.01
CA ARG A 137 -12.44 12.41 -20.30
C ARG A 137 -13.03 13.12 -19.08
N ILE A 138 -13.67 14.25 -19.32
CA ILE A 138 -14.40 15.00 -18.31
C ILE A 138 -15.90 14.96 -18.65
N THR A 139 -16.72 14.72 -17.63
CA THR A 139 -18.15 15.00 -17.68
C THR A 139 -18.37 16.28 -16.91
N GLU A 140 -18.92 17.27 -17.59
CA GLU A 140 -19.29 18.55 -17.01
C GLU A 140 -20.78 18.86 -17.25
N SER A 141 -21.32 19.85 -16.55
CA SER A 141 -22.76 20.05 -16.48
C SER A 141 -23.36 20.90 -17.63
N SER A 142 -22.54 21.49 -18.50
CA SER A 142 -23.01 22.50 -19.45
C SER A 142 -22.64 22.28 -20.91
N GLY A 143 -21.85 21.32 -21.30
CA GLY A 143 -21.67 20.91 -22.69
C GLY A 143 -20.26 20.84 -23.23
N SER A 144 -19.27 21.58 -22.73
CA SER A 144 -17.87 21.48 -23.17
C SER A 144 -16.87 21.98 -22.14
N TYR A 145 -15.62 21.54 -22.28
CA TYR A 145 -14.50 21.97 -21.46
C TYR A 145 -13.30 22.39 -22.30
N MET A 146 -12.46 23.22 -21.75
CA MET A 146 -11.20 23.63 -22.37
C MET A 146 -10.06 22.83 -21.78
N VAL A 147 -9.12 22.44 -22.63
CA VAL A 147 -7.84 21.82 -22.23
C VAL A 147 -6.70 22.68 -22.74
N ASP A 148 -5.84 23.10 -21.82
CA ASP A 148 -4.53 23.66 -22.10
C ASP A 148 -3.51 22.53 -21.85
N TRP A 149 -2.81 22.08 -22.89
CA TRP A 149 -1.87 20.99 -22.84
C TRP A 149 -0.48 21.38 -22.30
N GLY A 150 -0.27 22.68 -22.03
CA GLY A 150 0.97 23.17 -21.43
C GLY A 150 2.15 23.29 -22.37
N ASP A 151 1.98 22.97 -23.65
CA ASP A 151 2.96 23.13 -24.73
C ASP A 151 2.61 24.28 -25.70
N GLY A 152 1.57 25.03 -25.39
CA GLY A 152 1.00 26.09 -26.22
C GLY A 152 -0.23 25.63 -26.99
N THR A 153 -0.60 24.38 -26.96
CA THR A 153 -1.82 23.85 -27.57
C THR A 153 -3.00 24.00 -26.61
N VAL A 154 -4.08 24.62 -27.08
CA VAL A 154 -5.33 24.78 -26.34
C VAL A 154 -6.49 24.36 -27.23
N GLU A 155 -7.40 23.55 -26.69
CA GLU A 155 -8.58 23.09 -27.42
C GLU A 155 -9.86 23.15 -26.59
N THR A 156 -10.99 23.12 -27.27
CA THR A 156 -12.30 22.92 -26.66
C THR A 156 -12.78 21.52 -26.99
N VAL A 157 -13.13 20.76 -25.98
CA VAL A 157 -13.59 19.37 -26.09
C VAL A 157 -15.05 19.30 -25.65
N ASP A 158 -15.85 18.59 -26.41
CA ASP A 158 -17.25 18.39 -26.08
C ASP A 158 -17.40 17.53 -24.82
N ASN A 159 -18.46 17.81 -24.08
CA ASN A 159 -18.77 17.06 -22.88
C ASN A 159 -18.79 15.54 -23.15
N ASN A 160 -18.20 14.78 -22.22
CA ASN A 160 -18.13 13.33 -22.30
C ASN A 160 -17.39 12.78 -23.56
N THR A 161 -16.56 13.62 -24.17
CA THR A 161 -15.64 13.23 -25.26
C THR A 161 -14.23 13.12 -24.74
N THR A 162 -13.44 12.21 -25.31
CA THR A 162 -12.04 12.02 -24.93
C THR A 162 -11.20 13.18 -25.44
N ALA A 163 -10.50 13.85 -24.54
CA ALA A 163 -9.38 14.73 -24.86
C ALA A 163 -8.13 13.89 -25.01
N GLU A 164 -7.36 14.12 -26.07
CA GLU A 164 -6.13 13.36 -26.32
C GLU A 164 -5.05 14.21 -26.94
N HIS A 165 -3.80 14.04 -26.53
CA HIS A 165 -2.68 14.81 -27.04
C HIS A 165 -1.40 13.97 -27.14
N LEU A 166 -0.63 14.23 -28.20
CA LEU A 166 0.68 13.63 -28.42
C LEU A 166 1.73 14.74 -28.42
N TYR A 167 2.61 14.72 -27.44
CA TYR A 167 3.68 15.70 -27.32
C TYR A 167 4.85 15.35 -28.23
N ASN A 168 5.33 16.35 -28.97
CA ASN A 168 6.61 16.26 -29.66
C ASN A 168 7.70 16.86 -28.77
N TYR A 169 8.60 16.01 -28.27
CA TYR A 169 9.67 16.42 -27.36
C TYR A 169 10.51 17.57 -27.91
N ASP A 170 10.88 17.53 -29.20
CA ASP A 170 11.75 18.53 -29.81
C ASP A 170 11.08 19.90 -29.97
N SER A 171 9.76 19.95 -30.06
CA SER A 171 9.01 21.20 -30.22
C SER A 171 8.76 21.94 -28.90
N ILE A 172 8.93 21.29 -27.74
CA ILE A 172 8.67 21.86 -26.43
C ILE A 172 9.90 22.64 -25.98
N ASN A 173 9.78 23.96 -25.88
CA ASN A 173 10.86 24.85 -25.43
C ASN A 173 10.85 25.03 -23.89
N ILE A 174 10.96 23.92 -23.16
CA ILE A 174 11.04 23.88 -21.70
C ILE A 174 12.36 23.21 -21.32
N PRO A 175 13.12 23.74 -20.35
CA PRO A 175 14.34 23.08 -19.86
C PRO A 175 14.07 21.67 -19.34
N ILE A 176 15.04 20.79 -19.51
CA ILE A 176 15.00 19.45 -18.94
C ILE A 176 15.23 19.55 -17.43
N GLY A 177 14.32 19.02 -16.64
CA GLY A 177 14.46 18.91 -15.19
C GLY A 177 15.51 17.85 -14.79
N SER A 178 15.88 17.83 -13.52
CA SER A 178 16.86 16.87 -12.95
C SER A 178 16.43 15.42 -13.12
N GLU A 179 15.14 15.19 -13.28
CA GLU A 179 14.56 13.87 -13.47
C GLU A 179 14.57 13.40 -14.94
N GLY A 180 15.08 14.23 -15.85
CA GLY A 180 15.20 13.91 -17.29
C GLY A 180 13.93 14.19 -18.11
N TYR A 181 12.96 14.90 -17.56
CA TYR A 181 11.72 15.29 -18.22
C TYR A 181 11.67 16.78 -18.52
N LYS A 182 10.95 17.15 -19.59
CA LYS A 182 10.39 18.47 -19.77
C LYS A 182 9.02 18.47 -19.11
N TRP A 183 8.84 19.29 -18.09
CA TRP A 183 7.62 19.29 -17.27
C TRP A 183 6.56 20.20 -17.85
N VAL A 184 5.39 19.69 -18.11
CA VAL A 184 4.23 20.47 -18.52
C VAL A 184 3.09 20.33 -17.52
N TRP A 185 2.35 21.43 -17.30
CA TRP A 185 1.06 21.38 -16.62
C TRP A 185 -0.05 21.30 -17.65
N ILE A 186 -0.75 20.18 -17.69
CA ILE A 186 -2.02 20.05 -18.41
C ILE A 186 -3.09 20.66 -17.52
N LYS A 187 -3.94 21.51 -18.05
CA LYS A 187 -5.05 22.13 -17.33
C LYS A 187 -6.37 21.88 -18.06
N ALA A 188 -7.36 21.34 -17.35
CA ALA A 188 -8.72 21.28 -17.87
C ALA A 188 -9.66 22.13 -17.02
N THR A 189 -10.54 22.89 -17.69
CA THR A 189 -11.53 23.76 -17.05
C THR A 189 -12.87 23.63 -17.78
N PRO A 190 -14.03 23.65 -17.08
CA PRO A 190 -15.31 23.73 -17.75
C PRO A 190 -15.42 25.07 -18.47
N LYS A 191 -16.05 25.08 -19.61
CA LYS A 191 -16.31 26.33 -20.36
C LYS A 191 -17.40 27.14 -19.69
N SER A 192 -18.36 26.47 -19.14
CA SER A 192 -19.41 26.99 -18.26
C SER A 192 -19.91 25.84 -17.39
N GLY A 193 -20.46 26.11 -16.20
CA GLY A 193 -20.92 25.05 -15.30
C GLY A 193 -19.79 24.44 -14.47
N ASN A 194 -19.91 23.14 -14.12
CA ASN A 194 -19.03 22.47 -13.18
C ASN A 194 -18.58 21.10 -13.69
N ILE A 195 -17.36 20.71 -13.37
CA ILE A 195 -16.88 19.36 -13.57
C ILE A 195 -17.57 18.43 -12.54
N THR A 196 -18.29 17.43 -13.02
CA THR A 196 -19.04 16.49 -12.17
C THR A 196 -18.42 15.10 -12.16
N ALA A 197 -17.69 14.73 -13.22
CA ALA A 197 -16.93 13.50 -13.23
C ALA A 197 -15.60 13.66 -13.98
N LEU A 198 -14.60 12.97 -13.48
CA LEU A 198 -13.25 12.95 -14.03
C LEU A 198 -12.84 11.50 -14.28
N ASP A 199 -12.83 11.10 -15.56
CA ASP A 199 -12.41 9.79 -15.98
C ASP A 199 -10.98 9.86 -16.51
N ILE A 200 -10.04 9.45 -15.67
CA ILE A 200 -8.60 9.57 -15.88
C ILE A 200 -7.91 8.21 -16.05
N GLY A 201 -8.64 7.12 -15.98
CA GLY A 201 -8.05 5.79 -15.93
C GLY A 201 -8.41 4.84 -17.09
N GLU A 202 -9.44 5.14 -17.90
CA GLU A 202 -9.96 4.19 -18.88
C GLU A 202 -9.65 4.53 -20.35
N TYR A 203 -9.29 5.78 -20.65
CA TYR A 203 -9.22 6.22 -22.06
C TYR A 203 -7.83 6.06 -22.65
N ARG A 204 -7.85 5.54 -23.86
CA ARG A 204 -6.67 5.39 -24.73
C ARG A 204 -6.77 6.42 -25.85
N PRO A 205 -5.65 7.03 -26.25
CA PRO A 205 -5.63 7.80 -27.46
C PRO A 205 -6.09 6.97 -28.67
N THR A 206 -6.84 7.58 -29.58
CA THR A 206 -7.40 6.91 -30.76
C THR A 206 -6.34 6.38 -31.71
N TRP A 207 -5.13 6.99 -31.71
CA TRP A 207 -3.97 6.55 -32.50
C TRP A 207 -3.17 5.40 -31.88
N ALA A 208 -3.52 4.97 -30.67
CA ALA A 208 -2.84 3.87 -30.04
C ALA A 208 -3.07 2.56 -30.82
N LEU A 209 -2.13 2.23 -31.69
CA LEU A 209 -2.20 1.12 -32.65
C LEU A 209 -2.14 -0.27 -32.01
N SER A 210 -1.91 -0.37 -30.72
CA SER A 210 -1.65 -1.64 -30.09
C SER A 210 -2.89 -2.19 -29.37
N THR A 211 -3.33 -3.34 -29.83
CA THR A 211 -4.22 -4.25 -29.09
C THR A 211 -3.48 -4.94 -27.92
N SER A 212 -2.16 -4.72 -27.82
CA SER A 212 -1.39 -5.19 -26.68
C SER A 212 -1.75 -4.34 -25.46
N GLN A 213 -2.16 -5.00 -24.43
CA GLN A 213 -2.52 -4.44 -23.13
C GLN A 213 -1.28 -3.90 -22.38
N SER A 214 -0.53 -2.98 -22.99
CA SER A 214 0.55 -2.34 -22.27
C SER A 214 -0.08 -1.31 -21.33
N ALA A 215 0.15 -1.52 -20.06
CA ALA A 215 -0.34 -0.75 -18.93
C ALA A 215 0.26 0.68 -18.83
N ASP A 216 0.80 1.22 -19.89
CA ASP A 216 1.73 2.36 -19.84
C ASP A 216 1.09 3.70 -20.25
N TRP A 217 -0.22 3.72 -20.49
CA TRP A 217 -0.95 4.89 -21.02
C TRP A 217 -0.91 6.15 -20.14
N HIS A 218 -0.67 5.99 -18.83
CA HIS A 218 -0.57 7.09 -17.87
C HIS A 218 0.79 7.10 -17.17
N ALA A 219 1.80 6.54 -17.84
CA ALA A 219 3.13 6.38 -17.24
C ALA A 219 3.81 7.71 -16.90
N ASN A 220 3.43 8.80 -17.57
CA ASN A 220 4.09 10.08 -17.47
C ASN A 220 3.33 11.11 -16.62
N VAL A 221 2.24 10.74 -15.97
CA VAL A 221 1.54 11.59 -15.00
C VAL A 221 2.16 11.40 -13.62
N PHE A 222 2.66 12.48 -13.03
CA PHE A 222 3.36 12.46 -11.73
C PHE A 222 2.56 13.05 -10.58
N GLU A 223 1.77 14.08 -10.86
CA GLU A 223 0.96 14.74 -9.85
C GLU A 223 -0.40 15.13 -10.44
N ILE A 224 -1.45 15.04 -9.64
CA ILE A 224 -2.79 15.49 -9.98
C ILE A 224 -3.26 16.45 -8.91
N TYR A 225 -3.76 17.62 -9.34
CA TYR A 225 -4.38 18.63 -8.48
C TYR A 225 -5.75 18.96 -9.03
N MET A 226 -6.77 18.95 -8.18
CA MET A 226 -8.12 19.25 -8.63
C MET A 226 -8.93 20.01 -7.59
N GLN A 227 -9.84 20.86 -8.06
CA GLN A 227 -10.91 21.40 -7.22
C GLN A 227 -12.08 20.41 -7.20
N GLY A 228 -12.36 19.85 -6.02
CA GLY A 228 -13.25 18.70 -5.88
C GLY A 228 -14.73 19.03 -5.64
N GLU A 229 -15.10 20.28 -5.33
CA GLU A 229 -16.39 20.67 -4.76
C GLU A 229 -17.63 20.11 -5.50
N HIS A 230 -17.55 19.97 -6.82
CA HIS A 230 -18.66 19.46 -7.64
C HIS A 230 -18.45 18.05 -8.17
N ILE A 231 -17.30 17.43 -7.88
CA ILE A 231 -16.98 16.09 -8.35
C ILE A 231 -17.86 15.06 -7.63
N GLU A 232 -18.61 14.30 -8.40
CA GLU A 232 -19.50 13.23 -7.93
C GLU A 232 -18.88 11.85 -8.10
N LYS A 233 -17.94 11.70 -9.05
CA LYS A 233 -17.23 10.44 -9.30
C LYS A 233 -15.89 10.64 -9.99
N ILE A 234 -14.97 9.78 -9.65
CA ILE A 234 -13.69 9.58 -10.36
C ILE A 234 -13.63 8.08 -10.69
N PRO A 235 -14.15 7.66 -11.85
CA PRO A 235 -14.14 6.26 -12.22
C PRO A 235 -12.72 5.77 -12.47
N PHE A 236 -12.42 4.58 -11.96
CA PHE A 236 -11.22 3.84 -12.25
C PHE A 236 -11.57 2.54 -12.96
N PRO A 237 -10.70 2.02 -13.87
CA PRO A 237 -11.04 0.87 -14.67
C PRO A 237 -11.36 -0.36 -13.82
N THR A 238 -12.55 -0.92 -14.07
CA THR A 238 -13.00 -2.18 -13.48
C THR A 238 -12.47 -3.38 -14.25
N ALA A 239 -12.17 -3.17 -15.53
CA ALA A 239 -11.86 -4.22 -16.47
C ALA A 239 -10.41 -4.69 -16.35
N SER A 240 -10.26 -5.98 -16.35
CA SER A 240 -9.06 -6.80 -16.38
C SER A 240 -8.06 -6.58 -15.22
N GLN A 241 -7.63 -7.68 -14.64
CA GLN A 241 -6.68 -7.73 -13.52
C GLN A 241 -5.30 -7.10 -13.82
N ASN A 242 -5.07 -6.64 -15.05
CA ASN A 242 -3.80 -6.15 -15.56
C ASN A 242 -3.76 -4.65 -15.90
N SER A 243 -4.86 -3.91 -15.76
CA SER A 243 -4.82 -2.46 -15.96
C SER A 243 -4.13 -1.76 -14.79
N VAL A 244 -3.05 -1.03 -15.08
CA VAL A 244 -2.35 -0.17 -14.13
C VAL A 244 -2.97 1.22 -14.24
N SER A 245 -3.34 1.85 -13.12
CA SER A 245 -3.96 3.17 -13.17
C SER A 245 -2.93 4.25 -13.52
N PHE A 246 -1.89 4.42 -12.68
CA PHE A 246 -0.85 5.41 -12.92
C PHE A 246 0.51 4.90 -12.45
N LEU A 247 1.43 4.65 -13.39
CA LEU A 247 2.74 4.09 -13.04
C LEU A 247 3.64 5.08 -12.30
N SER A 248 3.63 6.33 -12.72
CA SER A 248 4.52 7.37 -12.20
C SER A 248 3.87 8.32 -11.21
N LEU A 249 2.57 8.21 -10.97
CA LEU A 249 1.85 9.09 -10.05
C LEU A 249 2.44 9.01 -8.65
N GLU A 250 2.92 10.14 -8.16
CA GLU A 250 3.49 10.29 -6.82
C GLU A 250 2.55 11.00 -5.84
N ALA A 251 1.70 11.90 -6.35
CA ALA A 251 0.80 12.68 -5.49
C ALA A 251 -0.55 12.96 -6.14
N PHE A 252 -1.59 12.90 -5.32
CA PHE A 252 -2.95 13.25 -5.71
C PHE A 252 -3.56 14.20 -4.67
N TYR A 253 -4.03 15.36 -5.13
CA TYR A 253 -4.63 16.38 -4.27
C TYR A 253 -6.00 16.79 -4.81
N SER A 254 -7.01 16.67 -3.96
CA SER A 254 -8.35 17.22 -4.20
C SER A 254 -8.69 18.22 -3.11
N PHE A 255 -8.98 19.44 -3.51
CA PHE A 255 -9.34 20.55 -2.61
C PHE A 255 -10.86 20.71 -2.53
N GLY A 256 -11.35 21.11 -1.37
CA GLY A 256 -12.76 21.24 -1.10
C GLY A 256 -13.50 19.92 -0.88
N GLU A 257 -14.73 20.00 -0.44
CA GLU A 257 -15.60 18.85 -0.19
C GLU A 257 -16.23 18.38 -1.51
N ASN A 258 -15.88 17.18 -1.93
CA ASN A 258 -16.49 16.53 -3.09
C ASN A 258 -17.80 15.80 -2.73
N LYS A 259 -18.51 15.34 -3.74
CA LYS A 259 -19.76 14.58 -3.62
C LYS A 259 -19.58 13.09 -3.90
N ILE A 260 -18.35 12.60 -3.91
CA ILE A 260 -18.03 11.22 -4.25
C ILE A 260 -18.58 10.29 -3.17
N THR A 261 -19.38 9.33 -3.58
CA THR A 261 -19.92 8.29 -2.70
C THR A 261 -19.24 6.94 -2.85
N SER A 262 -18.57 6.69 -3.98
CA SER A 262 -17.79 5.47 -4.21
C SER A 262 -16.33 5.81 -4.49
N PHE A 263 -15.46 5.25 -3.68
CA PHE A 263 -14.01 5.27 -3.86
C PHE A 263 -13.49 3.89 -4.25
N ASP A 264 -14.34 3.08 -4.89
CA ASP A 264 -13.94 1.75 -5.37
C ASP A 264 -12.84 1.86 -6.42
N LEU A 265 -11.81 1.03 -6.27
CA LEU A 265 -10.63 1.00 -7.16
C LEU A 265 -9.81 2.31 -7.20
N PHE A 266 -10.11 3.26 -6.30
CA PHE A 266 -9.48 4.59 -6.31
C PHE A 266 -7.95 4.48 -6.23
N LEU A 267 -7.26 5.01 -7.25
CA LEU A 267 -5.79 4.97 -7.43
C LEU A 267 -5.17 3.57 -7.32
N ARG A 268 -5.96 2.50 -7.44
CA ARG A 268 -5.46 1.13 -7.45
C ARG A 268 -4.30 0.97 -8.42
N ARG A 269 -3.21 0.30 -7.98
CA ARG A 269 -2.00 0.05 -8.78
C ARG A 269 -1.21 1.31 -9.18
N SER A 270 -1.42 2.43 -8.52
CA SER A 270 -0.52 3.58 -8.62
C SER A 270 0.75 3.26 -7.81
N TYR A 271 1.65 2.47 -8.41
CA TYR A 271 2.78 1.84 -7.70
C TYR A 271 3.71 2.84 -7.02
N ASN A 272 3.87 4.04 -7.60
CA ASN A 272 4.75 5.09 -7.09
C ASN A 272 4.03 6.12 -6.22
N LEU A 273 2.73 5.95 -5.98
CA LEU A 273 1.96 6.88 -5.14
C LEU A 273 2.60 6.98 -3.75
N LYS A 274 2.81 8.23 -3.30
CA LYS A 274 3.42 8.56 -2.02
C LYS A 274 2.53 9.47 -1.18
N LYS A 275 1.70 10.29 -1.82
CA LYS A 275 0.86 11.29 -1.16
C LYS A 275 -0.55 11.30 -1.70
N ILE A 276 -1.51 11.40 -0.78
CA ILE A 276 -2.92 11.58 -1.11
C ILE A 276 -3.54 12.62 -0.17
N SER A 277 -4.37 13.48 -0.74
CA SER A 277 -5.24 14.38 0.01
C SER A 277 -6.57 14.47 -0.70
N ILE A 278 -7.63 13.95 -0.10
CA ILE A 278 -8.98 13.97 -0.68
C ILE A 278 -10.02 13.91 0.43
N TYR A 279 -11.10 14.68 0.26
CA TYR A 279 -12.27 14.60 1.13
C TYR A 279 -13.03 13.29 0.87
N THR A 280 -13.33 12.53 1.91
CA THR A 280 -14.00 11.23 1.80
C THR A 280 -15.29 11.13 2.62
N GLY A 281 -15.73 12.21 3.28
CA GLY A 281 -16.86 12.19 4.21
C GLY A 281 -18.23 11.82 3.61
N ASN A 282 -18.33 11.68 2.28
CA ASN A 282 -19.51 11.14 1.60
C ASN A 282 -19.33 9.70 1.13
N GLY A 283 -18.13 9.11 1.27
CA GLY A 283 -17.81 7.77 0.80
C GLY A 283 -18.52 6.69 1.59
N ASN A 284 -19.23 5.81 0.89
CA ASN A 284 -19.87 4.64 1.47
C ASN A 284 -19.22 3.33 1.06
N THR A 285 -18.34 3.35 0.04
CA THR A 285 -17.60 2.16 -0.40
C THR A 285 -16.18 2.54 -0.82
N PHE A 286 -15.22 1.69 -0.41
CA PHE A 286 -13.78 1.83 -0.61
C PHE A 286 -13.17 0.48 -1.04
N ASP A 287 -13.89 -0.28 -1.86
CA ASP A 287 -13.41 -1.57 -2.33
C ASP A 287 -12.14 -1.40 -3.18
N HIS A 288 -11.04 -2.05 -2.79
CA HIS A 288 -9.74 -1.93 -3.45
C HIS A 288 -9.14 -0.49 -3.44
N PHE A 289 -9.52 0.35 -2.49
CA PHE A 289 -8.95 1.69 -2.31
C PHE A 289 -7.44 1.61 -2.09
N LEU A 290 -6.64 2.30 -2.89
CA LEU A 290 -5.17 2.26 -2.90
C LEU A 290 -4.54 0.84 -2.98
N ARG A 291 -5.30 -0.19 -3.33
CA ARG A 291 -4.75 -1.53 -3.47
C ARG A 291 -3.59 -1.55 -4.47
N ASP A 292 -2.52 -2.26 -4.14
CA ASP A 292 -1.29 -2.36 -4.92
C ASP A 292 -0.51 -1.03 -5.05
N CYS A 293 -0.76 0.00 -4.22
CA CYS A 293 0.06 1.21 -4.12
C CYS A 293 1.32 0.93 -3.29
N ARG A 294 2.29 0.29 -3.93
CA ARG A 294 3.44 -0.35 -3.26
C ARG A 294 4.36 0.62 -2.51
N SER A 295 4.48 1.86 -3.01
CA SER A 295 5.33 2.91 -2.42
C SER A 295 4.60 3.81 -1.43
N PHE A 296 3.28 3.62 -1.27
CA PHE A 296 2.47 4.47 -0.41
C PHE A 296 2.84 4.26 1.07
N ASN A 297 3.24 5.36 1.72
CA ASN A 297 3.55 5.36 3.15
C ASN A 297 3.36 6.78 3.74
N ASP A 298 2.21 7.38 3.52
CA ASP A 298 1.81 8.67 4.07
C ASP A 298 0.69 8.50 5.09
N ASP A 299 0.49 9.52 5.92
CA ASP A 299 -0.63 9.55 6.84
C ASP A 299 -1.95 9.58 6.07
N LEU A 300 -2.83 8.65 6.38
CA LEU A 300 -4.10 8.49 5.69
C LEU A 300 -5.22 9.23 6.45
N ASN A 301 -5.35 10.52 6.15
CA ASN A 301 -6.36 11.39 6.76
C ASN A 301 -7.66 11.33 5.94
N ILE A 302 -8.52 10.35 6.21
CA ILE A 302 -9.79 10.15 5.52
C ILE A 302 -10.92 9.89 6.53
N ASP A 303 -12.12 10.31 6.17
CA ASP A 303 -13.35 9.98 6.89
C ASP A 303 -13.95 8.71 6.30
N THR A 304 -14.11 7.69 7.12
CA THR A 304 -14.70 6.39 6.77
C THR A 304 -15.99 6.11 7.54
N GLY A 305 -16.55 7.10 8.24
CA GLY A 305 -17.71 6.92 9.12
C GLY A 305 -18.99 6.42 8.44
N LYS A 306 -19.09 6.53 7.11
CA LYS A 306 -20.19 5.98 6.31
C LYS A 306 -19.81 4.72 5.53
N ALA A 307 -18.58 4.24 5.66
CA ALA A 307 -18.07 3.14 4.86
C ALA A 307 -18.74 1.81 5.23
N VAL A 308 -19.36 1.16 4.27
CA VAL A 308 -19.96 -0.18 4.42
C VAL A 308 -19.11 -1.28 3.81
N ASN A 309 -18.20 -0.95 2.89
CA ASN A 309 -17.29 -1.89 2.24
C ASN A 309 -15.90 -1.30 2.12
N MET A 310 -14.92 -1.99 2.71
CA MET A 310 -13.49 -1.65 2.66
C MET A 310 -12.66 -2.90 2.33
N ASN A 311 -13.20 -3.76 1.44
CA ASN A 311 -12.52 -4.97 1.02
C ASN A 311 -11.26 -4.65 0.22
N TRP A 312 -10.12 -5.30 0.52
CA TRP A 312 -8.81 -5.06 -0.11
C TRP A 312 -8.33 -3.60 -0.04
N PHE A 313 -8.69 -2.86 0.98
CA PHE A 313 -8.51 -1.42 1.13
C PHE A 313 -7.09 -0.94 0.87
N LEU A 314 -6.10 -1.42 1.61
CA LEU A 314 -4.67 -1.14 1.45
C LEU A 314 -3.87 -2.42 1.10
N ALA A 315 -4.52 -3.37 0.44
CA ALA A 315 -3.85 -4.63 0.13
C ALA A 315 -2.65 -4.42 -0.79
N ASN A 316 -1.55 -5.12 -0.49
CA ASN A 316 -0.26 -5.02 -1.19
C ASN A 316 0.36 -3.61 -1.18
N CYS A 317 0.03 -2.76 -0.22
CA CYS A 317 0.77 -1.53 0.06
C CYS A 317 2.04 -1.88 0.85
N PHE A 318 3.05 -2.36 0.13
CA PHE A 318 4.23 -3.00 0.73
C PHE A 318 5.04 -2.10 1.66
N SER A 319 5.02 -0.78 1.40
CA SER A 319 5.77 0.21 2.18
C SER A 319 4.95 0.85 3.31
N PHE A 320 3.63 0.62 3.33
CA PHE A 320 2.76 1.29 4.27
C PHE A 320 3.04 0.89 5.72
N ASN A 321 3.39 1.87 6.54
CA ASN A 321 3.69 1.69 7.97
C ASN A 321 3.33 2.94 8.78
N LYS A 322 2.15 3.51 8.55
CA LYS A 322 1.60 4.61 9.34
C LYS A 322 0.48 4.14 10.23
N PRO A 323 0.19 4.81 11.35
CA PRO A 323 -0.97 4.53 12.16
C PRO A 323 -2.25 4.54 11.31
N LEU A 324 -3.11 3.58 11.56
CA LEU A 324 -4.37 3.44 10.84
C LEU A 324 -5.52 3.45 11.86
N ILE A 325 -6.10 4.63 12.04
CA ILE A 325 -7.17 4.91 12.99
C ILE A 325 -8.38 5.33 12.18
N LEU A 326 -9.33 4.42 11.98
CA LEU A 326 -10.48 4.61 11.11
C LEU A 326 -11.79 4.26 11.80
N ASN A 327 -12.83 5.04 11.55
CA ASN A 327 -14.17 4.66 11.94
C ASN A 327 -14.72 3.61 10.97
N THR A 328 -14.84 2.37 11.44
CA THR A 328 -15.34 1.23 10.67
C THR A 328 -16.61 0.61 11.28
N SER A 329 -17.28 1.32 12.17
CA SER A 329 -18.45 0.81 12.90
C SER A 329 -19.61 0.36 12.01
N GLU A 330 -19.79 1.00 10.84
CA GLU A 330 -20.81 0.65 9.85
C GLU A 330 -20.31 -0.37 8.82
N CYS A 331 -19.01 -0.71 8.84
CA CYS A 331 -18.41 -1.56 7.82
C CYS A 331 -18.88 -3.01 7.96
N LYS A 332 -19.23 -3.61 6.82
CA LYS A 332 -19.66 -5.01 6.72
C LYS A 332 -18.62 -5.91 6.06
N ASN A 333 -17.61 -5.33 5.45
CA ASN A 333 -16.58 -6.08 4.74
C ASN A 333 -15.21 -5.41 4.89
N LEU A 334 -14.30 -6.10 5.57
CA LEU A 334 -12.88 -5.76 5.76
C LEU A 334 -11.99 -6.89 5.20
N GLY A 335 -12.51 -7.70 4.27
CA GLY A 335 -11.75 -8.79 3.68
C GLY A 335 -10.50 -8.29 2.96
N GLY A 336 -9.34 -8.89 3.23
CA GLY A 336 -8.06 -8.47 2.64
C GLY A 336 -7.59 -7.07 2.97
N PHE A 337 -8.16 -6.41 3.96
CA PHE A 337 -7.99 -4.99 4.28
C PHE A 337 -6.53 -4.49 4.22
N LEU A 338 -5.59 -5.19 4.86
CA LEU A 338 -4.15 -4.93 4.85
C LEU A 338 -3.35 -6.10 4.25
N SER A 339 -4.01 -7.05 3.57
CA SER A 339 -3.34 -8.25 3.05
C SER A 339 -2.10 -7.90 2.23
N GLY A 340 -0.95 -8.51 2.53
CA GLY A 340 0.31 -8.20 1.86
C GLY A 340 0.97 -6.90 2.29
N GLY A 341 0.55 -6.29 3.39
CA GLY A 341 1.17 -5.11 3.99
C GLY A 341 2.49 -5.45 4.69
N TYR A 342 3.52 -5.79 3.92
CA TYR A 342 4.77 -6.37 4.45
C TYR A 342 5.49 -5.49 5.48
N ALA A 343 5.46 -4.16 5.31
CA ALA A 343 6.12 -3.23 6.23
C ALA A 343 5.25 -2.83 7.43
N PHE A 344 3.95 -3.12 7.40
CA PHE A 344 3.03 -2.62 8.40
C PHE A 344 3.36 -3.13 9.80
N ASN A 345 3.74 -2.23 10.68
CA ASN A 345 4.01 -2.46 12.10
C ASN A 345 3.64 -1.24 12.95
N SER A 346 2.62 -0.51 12.54
CA SER A 346 2.09 0.66 13.23
C SER A 346 0.80 0.34 13.99
N GLU A 347 0.26 1.33 14.67
CA GLU A 347 -0.98 1.25 15.41
C GLU A 347 -2.16 0.98 14.46
N LEU A 348 -3.07 0.12 14.89
CA LEU A 348 -4.29 -0.23 14.16
C LEU A 348 -5.49 -0.11 15.11
N GLU A 349 -6.32 0.91 14.91
CA GLU A 349 -7.56 1.13 15.64
C GLU A 349 -8.73 1.15 14.68
N ILE A 350 -9.49 0.07 14.68
CA ILE A 350 -10.70 -0.11 13.86
C ILE A 350 -11.71 -0.97 14.60
N ASP A 351 -13.00 -0.76 14.33
CA ASP A 351 -14.05 -1.66 14.79
C ASP A 351 -14.26 -2.78 13.78
N THR A 352 -14.05 -4.01 14.19
CA THR A 352 -14.23 -5.20 13.35
C THR A 352 -15.53 -5.94 13.63
N GLY A 353 -16.35 -5.47 14.57
CA GLY A 353 -17.49 -6.21 15.12
C GLY A 353 -18.60 -6.57 14.14
N ASN A 354 -18.74 -5.84 13.03
CA ASN A 354 -19.77 -6.08 12.04
C ASN A 354 -19.26 -6.63 10.71
N ALA A 355 -17.95 -6.68 10.52
CA ALA A 355 -17.33 -6.86 9.21
C ALA A 355 -16.82 -8.28 8.96
N GLY A 356 -16.97 -8.80 7.74
CA GLY A 356 -16.27 -10.00 7.30
C GLY A 356 -14.75 -9.77 7.26
N LEU A 357 -13.95 -10.67 7.85
CA LEU A 357 -12.50 -10.51 8.04
C LEU A 357 -11.65 -11.49 7.22
N GLY A 358 -12.17 -12.08 6.16
CA GLY A 358 -11.38 -13.02 5.33
C GLY A 358 -10.09 -12.37 4.83
N ARG A 359 -8.91 -12.95 5.15
CA ARG A 359 -7.58 -12.43 4.78
C ARG A 359 -7.25 -11.02 5.28
N PHE A 360 -7.87 -10.57 6.34
CA PHE A 360 -7.80 -9.21 6.87
C PHE A 360 -6.38 -8.62 6.92
N MET A 361 -5.42 -9.34 7.49
CA MET A 361 -4.00 -8.98 7.57
C MET A 361 -3.08 -10.13 7.09
N ASP A 362 -3.55 -10.91 6.11
CA ASP A 362 -2.75 -11.99 5.56
C ASP A 362 -1.42 -11.46 5.02
N ASN A 363 -0.30 -12.11 5.38
CA ASN A 363 1.07 -11.72 4.99
C ASN A 363 1.55 -10.33 5.48
N CYS A 364 1.03 -9.79 6.59
CA CYS A 364 1.61 -8.63 7.26
C CYS A 364 2.84 -9.06 8.08
N ILE A 365 3.89 -9.47 7.41
CA ILE A 365 5.04 -10.19 8.00
C ILE A 365 5.84 -9.39 9.05
N SER A 366 5.78 -8.06 9.01
CA SER A 366 6.46 -7.18 9.98
C SER A 366 5.61 -6.84 11.20
N PHE A 367 4.31 -7.16 11.17
CA PHE A 367 3.39 -6.72 12.22
C PHE A 367 3.73 -7.38 13.56
N ASN A 368 3.98 -6.55 14.57
CA ASN A 368 4.33 -6.99 15.93
C ASN A 368 3.82 -5.99 16.99
N LYS A 369 2.57 -5.55 16.86
CA LYS A 369 1.86 -4.74 17.84
C LYS A 369 0.76 -5.56 18.50
N GLU A 370 0.31 -5.13 19.67
CA GLU A 370 -0.89 -5.72 20.26
C GLU A 370 -2.08 -5.52 19.31
N LEU A 371 -2.91 -6.54 19.19
CA LEU A 371 -4.07 -6.54 18.32
C LEU A 371 -5.31 -6.95 19.10
N PHE A 372 -6.29 -6.07 19.09
CA PHE A 372 -7.63 -6.35 19.56
C PHE A 372 -8.59 -6.43 18.38
N LEU A 373 -9.32 -7.54 18.24
CA LEU A 373 -10.36 -7.70 17.24
C LEU A 373 -11.71 -7.88 17.96
N ASN A 374 -12.63 -6.96 17.69
CA ASN A 374 -14.02 -7.13 18.05
C ASN A 374 -14.65 -8.17 17.12
N THR A 375 -14.84 -9.37 17.63
CA THR A 375 -15.32 -10.52 16.86
C THR A 375 -16.70 -10.99 17.31
N THR A 376 -17.39 -10.17 18.10
CA THR A 376 -18.68 -10.48 18.75
C THR A 376 -19.78 -10.94 17.79
N LYS A 377 -19.74 -10.56 16.52
CA LYS A 377 -20.74 -10.96 15.52
C LYS A 377 -20.22 -11.98 14.49
N HIS A 378 -18.98 -12.43 14.65
CA HIS A 378 -18.39 -13.38 13.72
C HIS A 378 -18.76 -14.81 14.08
N THR A 379 -19.11 -15.60 13.08
CA THR A 379 -19.40 -17.03 13.22
C THR A 379 -18.25 -17.91 12.76
N ALA A 380 -17.30 -17.37 11.98
CA ALA A 380 -16.12 -18.07 11.48
C ALA A 380 -15.02 -17.10 11.10
N PHE A 381 -13.77 -17.53 11.22
CA PHE A 381 -12.58 -16.84 10.74
C PHE A 381 -11.87 -17.71 9.69
N PHE A 382 -11.71 -17.19 8.47
CA PHE A 382 -10.96 -17.86 7.43
C PHE A 382 -9.76 -17.02 7.02
N TYR A 383 -8.55 -17.53 7.25
CA TYR A 383 -7.29 -16.88 6.85
C TYR A 383 -7.14 -15.42 7.32
N THR A 384 -7.82 -15.05 8.40
CA THR A 384 -7.91 -13.65 8.86
C THR A 384 -6.55 -13.04 9.15
N LEU A 385 -5.68 -13.82 9.76
CA LEU A 385 -4.37 -13.41 10.24
C LEU A 385 -3.32 -14.50 9.88
N THR A 386 -3.09 -14.79 8.60
CA THR A 386 -2.10 -15.80 8.20
C THR A 386 -0.72 -15.19 7.92
N ASN A 387 0.34 -15.95 8.10
CA ASN A 387 1.73 -15.55 7.80
C ASN A 387 2.24 -14.27 8.48
N LEU A 388 1.80 -13.98 9.71
CA LEU A 388 2.42 -12.94 10.54
C LEU A 388 3.71 -13.50 11.19
N SER A 389 4.77 -13.65 10.42
CA SER A 389 5.96 -14.42 10.82
C SER A 389 6.75 -13.81 11.99
N THR A 390 6.66 -12.50 12.20
CA THR A 390 7.35 -11.80 13.30
C THR A 390 6.46 -11.52 14.50
N PHE A 391 5.19 -11.91 14.46
CA PHE A 391 4.22 -11.57 15.49
C PHE A 391 4.52 -12.27 16.82
N GLY A 392 5.14 -11.54 17.73
CA GLY A 392 5.49 -12.00 19.09
C GLY A 392 4.68 -11.33 20.20
N LYS A 393 3.58 -10.66 19.87
CA LYS A 393 2.71 -9.98 20.82
C LYS A 393 1.47 -10.81 21.16
N LYS A 394 0.64 -10.25 22.03
CA LYS A 394 -0.64 -10.86 22.43
C LYS A 394 -1.76 -10.45 21.45
N ILE A 395 -2.59 -11.42 21.11
CA ILE A 395 -3.87 -11.19 20.43
C ILE A 395 -4.99 -11.39 21.44
N THR A 396 -5.96 -10.47 21.46
CA THR A 396 -7.21 -10.64 22.19
C THR A 396 -8.37 -10.73 21.22
N LEU A 397 -9.16 -11.81 21.34
CA LEU A 397 -10.30 -12.10 20.48
C LEU A 397 -11.57 -12.26 21.32
N ASP A 398 -12.65 -11.59 20.92
CA ASP A 398 -13.98 -11.89 21.47
C ASP A 398 -14.58 -13.08 20.70
N VAL A 399 -14.87 -14.16 21.38
CA VAL A 399 -15.32 -15.41 20.77
C VAL A 399 -16.79 -15.71 21.01
N THR A 400 -17.59 -14.74 21.44
CA THR A 400 -18.99 -14.90 21.84
C THR A 400 -19.82 -15.73 20.83
N ASN A 401 -19.65 -15.46 19.55
CA ASN A 401 -20.44 -16.09 18.47
C ASN A 401 -19.60 -16.96 17.53
N LEU A 402 -18.32 -17.16 17.84
CA LEU A 402 -17.49 -18.04 17.03
C LEU A 402 -17.94 -19.51 17.20
N ASN A 403 -18.05 -20.18 16.09
CA ASN A 403 -18.24 -21.62 16.08
C ASN A 403 -16.99 -22.35 16.62
N ASN A 404 -17.15 -23.56 17.02
CA ASN A 404 -16.24 -24.41 17.78
C ASN A 404 -14.83 -24.66 17.22
N THR A 405 -14.42 -24.05 16.10
CA THR A 405 -13.09 -24.24 15.51
C THR A 405 -12.31 -22.94 15.43
N LEU A 406 -11.44 -22.73 16.42
CA LEU A 406 -10.47 -21.64 16.42
C LEU A 406 -9.19 -22.02 15.66
N ASP A 407 -9.17 -23.18 15.02
CA ASP A 407 -7.99 -23.79 14.37
C ASP A 407 -7.43 -22.97 13.21
N SER A 408 -8.28 -22.25 12.47
CA SER A 408 -7.88 -21.52 11.25
C SER A 408 -7.54 -20.04 11.48
N VAL A 409 -7.90 -19.48 12.63
CA VAL A 409 -7.69 -18.06 12.94
C VAL A 409 -6.21 -17.72 13.00
N LEU A 410 -5.41 -18.65 13.48
CA LEU A 410 -4.00 -18.43 13.84
C LEU A 410 -3.06 -19.42 13.13
N GLN A 411 -3.39 -19.89 11.94
CA GLN A 411 -2.49 -20.73 11.13
C GLN A 411 -1.29 -19.91 10.63
N GLY A 412 -0.09 -20.50 10.65
CA GLY A 412 1.12 -19.85 10.12
C GLY A 412 1.90 -18.96 11.09
N TYR A 413 1.56 -18.94 12.37
CA TYR A 413 2.24 -18.12 13.39
C TYR A 413 3.25 -18.91 14.22
N GLY A 414 4.47 -19.02 13.75
CA GLY A 414 5.54 -19.60 14.56
C GLY A 414 5.99 -18.74 15.75
N ALA A 415 5.78 -17.44 15.68
CA ALA A 415 6.26 -16.48 16.68
C ALA A 415 5.20 -16.03 17.71
N LEU A 416 3.94 -16.47 17.60
CA LEU A 416 2.86 -16.10 18.52
C LEU A 416 3.21 -16.43 19.97
N ARG A 417 3.22 -15.39 20.84
CA ARG A 417 3.61 -15.51 22.25
C ARG A 417 2.46 -15.45 23.24
N GLY A 418 1.26 -15.08 22.80
CA GLY A 418 0.10 -15.04 23.68
C GLY A 418 -1.21 -14.87 22.92
N VAL A 419 -2.25 -15.50 23.41
CA VAL A 419 -3.62 -15.37 22.94
C VAL A 419 -4.52 -15.22 24.15
N ARG A 420 -5.46 -14.30 24.10
CA ARG A 420 -6.54 -14.18 25.09
C ARG A 420 -7.88 -14.30 24.37
N PHE A 421 -8.80 -14.94 25.01
CA PHE A 421 -10.18 -15.04 24.57
C PHE A 421 -11.08 -14.36 25.58
N THR A 422 -11.95 -13.46 25.11
CA THR A 422 -13.04 -12.96 25.92
C THR A 422 -14.33 -13.68 25.54
N ASN A 423 -15.19 -13.88 26.53
CA ASN A 423 -16.52 -14.51 26.37
C ASN A 423 -16.48 -15.94 25.82
N MET A 424 -15.46 -16.73 26.17
CA MET A 424 -15.48 -18.17 25.86
C MET A 424 -16.65 -18.87 26.56
N SER A 425 -17.28 -19.77 25.84
CA SER A 425 -18.43 -20.54 26.32
C SER A 425 -18.25 -22.05 26.09
N LEU A 426 -19.17 -22.85 26.60
CA LEU A 426 -19.13 -24.31 26.52
C LEU A 426 -19.25 -24.87 25.10
N ILE A 427 -19.59 -24.07 24.10
CA ILE A 427 -19.58 -24.50 22.69
C ILE A 427 -18.15 -24.69 22.14
N HIS A 428 -17.16 -23.99 22.68
CA HIS A 428 -15.77 -24.09 22.26
C HIS A 428 -15.13 -25.32 22.89
N THR A 429 -14.99 -26.37 22.11
CA THR A 429 -14.51 -27.68 22.58
C THR A 429 -13.10 -27.99 22.11
N LYS A 430 -12.58 -27.27 21.10
CA LYS A 430 -11.28 -27.55 20.52
C LYS A 430 -10.52 -26.27 20.20
N ILE A 431 -9.33 -26.18 20.75
CA ILE A 431 -8.39 -25.08 20.52
C ILE A 431 -7.06 -25.69 20.05
N ASN A 432 -6.50 -25.19 18.96
CA ASN A 432 -5.36 -25.83 18.33
C ASN A 432 -4.25 -24.80 18.02
N PHE A 433 -3.19 -24.78 18.82
CA PHE A 433 -2.04 -23.88 18.69
C PHE A 433 -0.70 -24.63 18.65
N PRO A 434 -0.53 -25.62 17.77
CA PRO A 434 0.74 -26.32 17.69
C PRO A 434 1.84 -25.44 17.12
N ASN A 435 3.08 -25.68 17.53
CA ASN A 435 4.27 -25.02 16.98
C ASN A 435 4.22 -23.48 17.01
N LYS A 436 3.74 -22.92 18.11
CA LYS A 436 3.79 -21.48 18.41
C LYS A 436 4.98 -21.20 19.35
N SER A 437 5.09 -19.99 19.85
CA SER A 437 6.11 -19.61 20.84
C SER A 437 5.48 -19.33 22.22
N LEU A 438 4.42 -20.05 22.58
CA LEU A 438 3.75 -19.93 23.87
C LEU A 438 4.65 -20.49 24.97
N ASP A 439 4.96 -19.67 25.95
CA ASP A 439 5.58 -20.09 27.21
C ASP A 439 4.51 -20.55 28.23
N VAL A 440 4.92 -21.03 29.40
CA VAL A 440 4.01 -21.50 30.45
C VAL A 440 3.07 -20.39 30.88
N LYS A 441 3.57 -19.15 30.98
CA LYS A 441 2.73 -18.00 31.37
C LYS A 441 1.60 -17.77 30.36
N ALA A 442 1.91 -17.81 29.05
CA ALA A 442 0.91 -17.66 28.00
C ALA A 442 -0.13 -18.80 28.00
N VAL A 443 0.29 -20.01 28.30
CA VAL A 443 -0.60 -21.16 28.43
C VAL A 443 -1.49 -21.03 29.67
N MET A 444 -0.95 -20.55 30.78
CA MET A 444 -1.75 -20.29 32.00
C MET A 444 -2.72 -19.10 31.83
N GLU A 445 -2.35 -18.08 31.06
CA GLU A 445 -3.28 -17.02 30.67
C GLU A 445 -4.45 -17.58 29.82
N LEU A 446 -4.19 -18.52 28.90
CA LEU A 446 -5.24 -19.25 28.19
C LEU A 446 -6.13 -20.06 29.13
N TYR A 447 -5.54 -20.73 30.13
CA TYR A 447 -6.29 -21.47 31.14
C TYR A 447 -7.32 -20.58 31.85
N GLU A 448 -6.97 -19.35 32.16
CA GLU A 448 -7.92 -18.40 32.80
C GLU A 448 -9.15 -18.16 31.91
N ASP A 449 -8.96 -18.07 30.59
CA ASP A 449 -10.04 -17.81 29.63
C ASP A 449 -10.93 -19.04 29.35
N LEU A 450 -10.42 -20.25 29.65
CA LEU A 450 -11.17 -21.50 29.39
C LEU A 450 -12.37 -21.66 30.33
N PRO A 451 -13.57 -21.96 29.81
CA PRO A 451 -14.72 -22.24 30.63
C PRO A 451 -14.52 -23.56 31.43
N ASP A 452 -15.13 -23.62 32.62
CA ASP A 452 -15.22 -24.87 33.36
C ASP A 452 -16.19 -25.84 32.68
N ARG A 453 -15.68 -26.99 32.30
CA ARG A 453 -16.39 -28.05 31.57
C ARG A 453 -16.63 -29.30 32.45
N SER A 454 -16.41 -29.22 33.74
CA SER A 454 -16.48 -30.37 34.67
C SER A 454 -17.83 -31.12 34.60
N SER A 455 -18.90 -30.45 34.20
CA SER A 455 -20.24 -31.02 34.04
C SER A 455 -20.64 -31.37 32.58
N THR A 456 -19.71 -31.24 31.63
CA THR A 456 -19.97 -31.41 30.17
C THR A 456 -18.91 -32.25 29.49
N THR A 457 -18.98 -32.40 28.17
CA THR A 457 -17.94 -33.08 27.38
C THR A 457 -16.60 -32.38 27.51
N ALA A 458 -15.51 -33.14 27.68
CA ALA A 458 -14.15 -32.62 27.76
C ALA A 458 -13.79 -31.75 26.57
N GLY A 459 -13.06 -30.68 26.84
CA GLY A 459 -12.41 -29.84 25.82
C GLY A 459 -11.00 -30.32 25.51
N THR A 460 -10.44 -29.90 24.41
CA THR A 460 -9.02 -30.13 24.06
C THR A 460 -8.31 -28.85 23.74
N LEU A 461 -7.11 -28.66 24.29
CA LEU A 461 -6.18 -27.61 23.96
C LEU A 461 -4.87 -28.23 23.47
N ASN A 462 -4.57 -28.08 22.18
CA ASN A 462 -3.33 -28.56 21.61
C ASN A 462 -2.28 -27.44 21.63
N ILE A 463 -1.21 -27.65 22.39
CA ILE A 463 -0.03 -26.80 22.50
C ILE A 463 1.24 -27.55 22.10
N SER A 464 1.14 -28.64 21.37
CA SER A 464 2.31 -29.42 20.93
C SER A 464 3.34 -28.56 20.22
N GLY A 465 4.62 -28.84 20.45
CA GLY A 465 5.75 -28.08 19.85
C GLY A 465 5.93 -26.65 20.36
N ASN A 466 5.23 -26.23 21.42
CA ASN A 466 5.46 -24.94 22.07
C ASN A 466 6.54 -25.04 23.17
N PRO A 467 7.29 -23.95 23.48
CA PRO A 467 8.25 -23.92 24.58
C PRO A 467 7.64 -24.31 25.94
N ALA A 468 6.38 -24.00 26.16
CA ALA A 468 5.65 -24.34 27.40
C ALA A 468 5.74 -25.81 27.77
N ILE A 469 5.74 -26.73 26.79
CA ILE A 469 5.75 -28.18 27.04
C ILE A 469 7.00 -28.65 27.79
N LEU A 470 8.11 -27.90 27.72
CA LEU A 470 9.35 -28.22 28.39
C LEU A 470 9.38 -27.80 29.87
N SER A 471 8.46 -26.97 30.29
CA SER A 471 8.50 -26.32 31.59
C SER A 471 7.16 -26.34 32.36
N ILE A 472 6.05 -26.74 31.71
CA ILE A 472 4.75 -26.89 32.36
C ILE A 472 4.82 -28.03 33.40
N THR A 473 4.33 -27.78 34.58
CA THR A 473 4.38 -28.71 35.68
C THR A 473 3.12 -29.62 35.73
N ASP A 474 3.24 -30.78 36.36
CA ASP A 474 2.10 -31.67 36.56
C ASP A 474 0.95 -30.95 37.29
N ALA A 475 1.27 -30.10 38.30
CA ALA A 475 0.27 -29.32 39.00
C ALA A 475 -0.50 -28.34 38.08
N GLU A 476 0.19 -27.72 37.11
CA GLU A 476 -0.48 -26.86 36.12
C GLU A 476 -1.32 -27.68 35.14
N ILE A 477 -0.86 -28.86 34.73
CA ILE A 477 -1.65 -29.79 33.91
C ILE A 477 -2.93 -30.24 34.68
N ASP A 478 -2.81 -30.57 35.96
CA ASP A 478 -3.95 -30.95 36.78
C ASP A 478 -5.03 -29.84 36.89
N MET A 479 -4.63 -28.58 36.81
CA MET A 479 -5.58 -27.47 36.74
C MET A 479 -6.46 -27.52 35.48
N PHE A 480 -5.91 -27.87 34.32
CA PHE A 480 -6.70 -28.07 33.10
C PHE A 480 -7.62 -29.29 33.24
N ILE A 481 -7.12 -30.38 33.78
CA ILE A 481 -7.91 -31.59 34.03
C ILE A 481 -9.09 -31.28 34.95
N ALA A 482 -8.87 -30.49 36.00
CA ALA A 482 -9.93 -30.06 36.92
C ALA A 482 -11.06 -29.29 36.25
N LYS A 483 -10.76 -28.51 35.21
CA LYS A 483 -11.76 -27.86 34.34
C LYS A 483 -12.28 -28.76 33.20
N ASN A 484 -11.94 -30.03 33.19
CA ASN A 484 -12.25 -31.00 32.15
C ASN A 484 -11.72 -30.60 30.73
N TRP A 485 -10.46 -30.11 30.72
CA TRP A 485 -9.70 -29.86 29.51
C TRP A 485 -8.52 -30.84 29.40
N THR A 486 -8.35 -31.43 28.21
CA THR A 486 -7.21 -32.27 27.90
C THR A 486 -6.15 -31.43 27.17
N LEU A 487 -4.93 -31.36 27.72
CA LEU A 487 -3.78 -30.79 27.02
C LEU A 487 -3.18 -31.82 26.08
N ILE A 488 -2.95 -31.43 24.82
CA ILE A 488 -2.17 -32.19 23.86
C ILE A 488 -0.77 -31.57 23.80
N LEU A 489 0.24 -32.31 24.26
CA LEU A 489 1.62 -31.85 24.43
C LEU A 489 2.57 -32.41 23.36
N ALA A 490 2.19 -33.46 22.64
CA ALA A 490 3.00 -34.17 21.62
C ALA A 490 2.26 -34.33 20.30
#